data_268e57dda36e1d82b014a38ddd3077b9
#
_entry.id   268e57dda36e1d82b014a38ddd3077b9
#
_cell.length_a   1.000
_cell.length_b   1.000
_cell.length_c   1.000
_cell.angle_alpha   90.00
_cell.angle_beta   90.00
_cell.angle_gamma   90.00
#
_symmetry.space_group_name_H-M   'P 1'
#
loop_
_entity.id
_entity.type
_entity.pdbx_description
1 polymer ?
#
loop_
_entity_poly.entity_id
_entity_poly.type
_entity_poly.pdbx_seq_one_letter_code
_entity_poly.pdbx_strand_id
1 'polypeptide(L)'
;MPRDGMVYKLNYLLKSQSPTSPAAQQILAAYLKAAEERKIIPGTRAGEGEYDVKQSMDVIIRESPGQVLALAKAMRKRLGELSTGCLVKLAHDLLGAAPKVPAGQRAELESLLYDEYRPPLVDRLRNDMGSLELIDAVVALTALKNPNAGWQELGKERYADRIWRYTTLEPKGEDVLHHREGKRFRNITLPAELKGWSEPGFDDSGWKKGKAPIGVGLYGDSNLHFKNATPWGDDEFVLMRTTFELDSTDFDNVRVRVLNNQGYDIYLNGSKVYTYIWWCYTPEYGKGLACDKNLLKKGTNHLAVRAGSVYPKDVHVGQIDVYVEGLRKKDLLDAGKRP
;
A
#
# COMPACT_ATOMS: atom_id res chain seq x y z
N MET A 1 16.28 -27.35 -21.85
CA MET A 1 16.89 -26.03 -21.55
C MET A 1 16.50 -25.65 -20.13
N PRO A 2 17.39 -25.11 -19.33
CA PRO A 2 17.03 -24.59 -18.03
C PRO A 2 15.97 -23.50 -18.22
N ARG A 3 14.88 -23.55 -17.46
CA ARG A 3 13.72 -22.64 -17.54
C ARG A 3 14.13 -21.17 -17.37
N ASP A 4 15.14 -20.89 -16.56
CA ASP A 4 15.71 -19.58 -16.28
C ASP A 4 16.32 -18.88 -17.52
N GLY A 5 16.86 -19.65 -18.45
CA GLY A 5 17.46 -19.11 -19.66
C GLY A 5 16.46 -18.50 -20.65
N MET A 6 15.17 -18.84 -20.57
CA MET A 6 14.18 -18.38 -21.57
C MET A 6 13.66 -16.99 -21.21
N VAL A 7 13.36 -16.72 -19.93
CA VAL A 7 12.91 -15.39 -19.49
C VAL A 7 14.04 -14.37 -19.56
N TYR A 8 15.25 -14.77 -19.17
CA TYR A 8 16.44 -13.92 -19.29
C TYR A 8 16.73 -13.57 -20.77
N LYS A 9 16.64 -14.54 -21.67
CA LYS A 9 16.80 -14.30 -23.13
C LYS A 9 15.68 -13.43 -23.68
N LEU A 10 14.42 -13.63 -23.25
CA LEU A 10 13.30 -12.80 -23.64
C LEU A 10 13.53 -11.34 -23.23
N ASN A 11 13.89 -11.12 -21.97
CA ASN A 11 14.19 -9.78 -21.45
C ASN A 11 15.37 -9.12 -22.18
N TYR A 12 16.43 -9.86 -22.46
CA TYR A 12 17.59 -9.36 -23.18
C TYR A 12 17.24 -9.02 -24.62
N LEU A 13 16.53 -9.90 -25.32
CA LEU A 13 16.14 -9.70 -26.72
C LEU A 13 15.14 -8.58 -26.89
N LEU A 14 14.16 -8.45 -25.98
CA LEU A 14 13.21 -7.34 -26.02
C LEU A 14 13.85 -5.99 -25.67
N LYS A 15 14.91 -5.98 -24.83
CA LYS A 15 15.67 -4.76 -24.55
C LYS A 15 16.59 -4.34 -25.68
N SER A 16 17.11 -5.30 -26.45
CA SER A 16 18.08 -5.07 -27.53
C SER A 16 17.43 -4.81 -28.89
N GLN A 17 16.12 -5.00 -29.02
CA GLN A 17 15.37 -4.87 -30.27
C GLN A 17 14.25 -3.86 -30.13
N SER A 18 13.88 -3.18 -31.22
CA SER A 18 12.65 -2.39 -31.22
C SER A 18 11.45 -3.29 -30.88
N PRO A 19 10.54 -2.88 -29.98
CA PRO A 19 9.36 -3.67 -29.60
C PRO A 19 8.47 -4.05 -30.79
N THR A 20 8.52 -3.27 -31.84
CA THR A 20 7.77 -3.48 -33.11
C THR A 20 8.53 -4.30 -34.14
N SER A 21 9.79 -4.69 -33.86
CA SER A 21 10.57 -5.50 -34.80
C SER A 21 9.93 -6.89 -34.97
N PRO A 22 10.01 -7.48 -36.19
CA PRO A 22 9.50 -8.83 -36.44
C PRO A 22 10.07 -9.87 -35.45
N ALA A 23 11.34 -9.73 -35.09
CA ALA A 23 12.00 -10.62 -34.15
C ALA A 23 11.40 -10.50 -32.71
N ALA A 24 11.17 -9.29 -32.21
CA ALA A 24 10.53 -9.07 -30.93
C ALA A 24 9.09 -9.64 -30.91
N GLN A 25 8.33 -9.44 -31.97
CA GLN A 25 6.97 -9.97 -32.11
C GLN A 25 6.94 -11.50 -32.16
N GLN A 26 7.91 -12.16 -32.83
CA GLN A 26 8.03 -13.62 -32.84
C GLN A 26 8.37 -14.17 -31.47
N ILE A 27 9.29 -13.53 -30.72
CA ILE A 27 9.65 -13.93 -29.38
C ILE A 27 8.46 -13.81 -28.44
N LEU A 28 7.71 -12.71 -28.54
CA LEU A 28 6.52 -12.48 -27.73
C LEU A 28 5.41 -13.49 -28.04
N ALA A 29 5.16 -13.78 -29.32
CA ALA A 29 4.21 -14.80 -29.74
C ALA A 29 4.59 -16.20 -29.19
N ALA A 30 5.88 -16.55 -29.28
CA ALA A 30 6.39 -17.81 -28.71
C ALA A 30 6.21 -17.88 -27.19
N TYR A 31 6.44 -16.77 -26.48
CA TYR A 31 6.22 -16.66 -25.04
C TYR A 31 4.73 -16.84 -24.68
N LEU A 32 3.84 -16.13 -25.35
CA LEU A 32 2.39 -16.25 -25.13
C LEU A 32 1.91 -17.68 -25.39
N LYS A 33 2.37 -18.30 -26.50
CA LYS A 33 2.07 -19.69 -26.80
C LYS A 33 2.60 -20.65 -25.70
N ALA A 34 3.82 -20.45 -25.23
CA ALA A 34 4.37 -21.27 -24.15
C ALA A 34 3.62 -21.10 -22.82
N ALA A 35 3.12 -19.90 -22.52
CA ALA A 35 2.26 -19.63 -21.37
C ALA A 35 0.91 -20.36 -21.50
N GLU A 36 0.30 -20.31 -22.68
CA GLU A 36 -0.97 -21.00 -22.97
C GLU A 36 -0.83 -22.52 -22.94
N GLU A 37 0.25 -23.07 -23.52
CA GLU A 37 0.54 -24.51 -23.57
C GLU A 37 1.10 -25.07 -22.26
N ARG A 38 1.13 -24.31 -21.16
CA ARG A 38 1.64 -24.72 -19.84
C ARG A 38 3.14 -25.08 -19.81
N LYS A 39 3.92 -24.68 -20.78
CA LYS A 39 5.37 -24.92 -20.83
C LYS A 39 6.14 -23.97 -19.92
N ILE A 40 5.55 -22.82 -19.59
CA ILE A 40 6.03 -21.89 -18.59
C ILE A 40 5.09 -22.04 -17.41
N ILE A 41 5.58 -22.53 -16.29
CA ILE A 41 4.81 -22.67 -15.05
C ILE A 41 5.27 -21.55 -14.10
N PRO A 42 4.46 -20.52 -13.88
CA PRO A 42 4.74 -19.58 -12.79
C PRO A 42 4.52 -20.33 -11.47
N GLY A 43 5.54 -20.44 -10.62
CA GLY A 43 5.34 -20.77 -9.23
C GLY A 43 5.25 -22.24 -8.81
N THR A 44 6.02 -23.15 -9.40
CA THR A 44 6.15 -24.51 -8.86
C THR A 44 7.15 -24.65 -7.71
N ARG A 45 7.97 -23.61 -7.46
CA ARG A 45 8.80 -23.47 -6.24
C ARG A 45 8.66 -22.05 -5.73
N ALA A 46 8.56 -21.88 -4.41
CA ALA A 46 8.53 -20.58 -3.78
C ALA A 46 9.72 -19.72 -4.27
N GLY A 47 9.45 -18.60 -4.91
CA GLY A 47 10.44 -17.63 -5.36
C GLY A 47 10.77 -17.63 -6.86
N GLU A 48 10.82 -18.76 -7.55
CA GLU A 48 11.27 -18.79 -8.95
C GLU A 48 10.18 -18.36 -9.94
N GLY A 49 8.94 -18.81 -9.71
CA GLY A 49 7.84 -18.47 -10.62
C GLY A 49 7.30 -17.05 -10.47
N GLU A 50 7.37 -16.48 -9.27
CA GLU A 50 6.98 -15.09 -9.04
C GLU A 50 7.91 -14.11 -9.75
N TYR A 51 9.21 -14.41 -9.76
CA TYR A 51 10.21 -13.59 -10.42
C TYR A 51 10.04 -13.59 -11.95
N ASP A 52 9.76 -14.76 -12.52
CA ASP A 52 9.57 -14.94 -13.96
C ASP A 52 8.31 -14.20 -14.47
N VAL A 53 7.20 -14.31 -13.76
CA VAL A 53 5.96 -13.58 -14.10
C VAL A 53 6.18 -12.07 -13.99
N LYS A 54 6.84 -11.61 -12.92
CA LYS A 54 7.14 -10.19 -12.71
C LYS A 54 8.00 -9.63 -13.85
N GLN A 55 9.11 -10.28 -14.16
CA GLN A 55 10.02 -9.77 -15.20
C GLN A 55 9.35 -9.72 -16.57
N SER A 56 8.60 -10.76 -16.92
CA SER A 56 7.90 -10.83 -18.21
C SER A 56 6.82 -9.76 -18.32
N MET A 57 6.06 -9.52 -17.24
CA MET A 57 5.04 -8.49 -17.22
C MET A 57 5.63 -7.09 -17.34
N ASP A 58 6.67 -6.77 -16.57
CA ASP A 58 7.32 -5.46 -16.61
C ASP A 58 7.84 -5.14 -18.01
N VAL A 59 8.42 -6.14 -18.69
CA VAL A 59 8.92 -5.98 -20.07
C VAL A 59 7.76 -5.79 -21.04
N ILE A 60 6.71 -6.60 -20.98
CA ILE A 60 5.55 -6.49 -21.87
C ILE A 60 4.84 -5.15 -21.69
N ILE A 61 4.63 -4.71 -20.46
CA ILE A 61 3.97 -3.44 -20.14
C ILE A 61 4.77 -2.26 -20.70
N ARG A 62 6.10 -2.32 -20.59
CA ARG A 62 6.97 -1.24 -21.05
C ARG A 62 7.16 -1.23 -22.55
N GLU A 63 7.47 -2.39 -23.14
CA GLU A 63 7.91 -2.49 -24.53
C GLU A 63 6.77 -2.83 -25.52
N SER A 64 5.70 -3.45 -25.03
CA SER A 64 4.61 -3.91 -25.89
C SER A 64 3.25 -3.88 -25.17
N PRO A 65 2.78 -2.72 -24.73
CA PRO A 65 1.54 -2.62 -23.94
C PRO A 65 0.30 -3.16 -24.67
N GLY A 66 0.28 -3.16 -26.00
CA GLY A 66 -0.77 -3.79 -26.80
C GLY A 66 -0.88 -5.31 -26.66
N GLN A 67 0.13 -5.98 -26.08
CA GLN A 67 0.13 -7.44 -25.85
C GLN A 67 -0.34 -7.84 -24.43
N VAL A 68 -0.59 -6.87 -23.56
CA VAL A 68 -1.05 -7.14 -22.18
C VAL A 68 -2.36 -7.91 -22.18
N LEU A 69 -3.31 -7.54 -23.03
CA LEU A 69 -4.59 -8.26 -23.17
C LEU A 69 -4.39 -9.71 -23.65
N ALA A 70 -3.50 -9.93 -24.63
CA ALA A 70 -3.19 -11.28 -25.12
C ALA A 70 -2.58 -12.15 -24.02
N LEU A 71 -1.67 -11.58 -23.22
CA LEU A 71 -1.11 -12.27 -22.06
C LEU A 71 -2.18 -12.61 -21.00
N ALA A 72 -3.03 -11.64 -20.67
CA ALA A 72 -4.13 -11.89 -19.74
C ALA A 72 -5.05 -13.03 -20.23
N LYS A 73 -5.40 -13.05 -21.51
CA LYS A 73 -6.17 -14.15 -22.14
C LYS A 73 -5.45 -15.49 -22.09
N ALA A 74 -4.14 -15.53 -22.31
CA ALA A 74 -3.36 -16.77 -22.22
C ALA A 74 -3.31 -17.32 -20.79
N MET A 75 -3.15 -16.44 -19.79
CA MET A 75 -3.04 -16.82 -18.37
C MET A 75 -4.37 -17.24 -17.74
N ARG A 76 -5.53 -16.77 -18.25
CA ARG A 76 -6.86 -17.04 -17.63
C ARG A 76 -7.15 -18.52 -17.42
N LYS A 77 -6.70 -19.39 -18.32
CA LYS A 77 -6.91 -20.86 -18.23
C LYS A 77 -6.14 -21.52 -17.09
N ARG A 78 -5.26 -20.78 -16.42
CA ARG A 78 -4.31 -21.28 -15.43
C ARG A 78 -4.42 -20.64 -14.06
N LEU A 79 -5.42 -19.77 -13.85
CA LEU A 79 -5.54 -19.00 -12.61
C LEU A 79 -5.70 -19.90 -11.38
N GLY A 80 -6.35 -21.05 -11.53
CA GLY A 80 -6.49 -22.06 -10.46
C GLY A 80 -5.19 -22.78 -10.08
N GLU A 81 -4.20 -22.78 -10.98
CA GLU A 81 -2.91 -23.45 -10.76
C GLU A 81 -1.89 -22.52 -10.07
N LEU A 82 -2.14 -21.20 -10.07
CA LEU A 82 -1.23 -20.23 -9.49
C LEU A 82 -1.33 -20.21 -7.96
N SER A 83 -0.21 -19.99 -7.27
CA SER A 83 -0.24 -19.67 -5.85
C SER A 83 -1.03 -18.38 -5.61
N THR A 84 -1.49 -18.14 -4.37
CA THR A 84 -2.20 -16.89 -4.03
C THR A 84 -1.33 -15.68 -4.31
N GLY A 85 -0.05 -15.69 -3.90
CA GLY A 85 0.88 -14.60 -4.15
C GLY A 85 1.08 -14.31 -5.65
N CYS A 86 1.27 -15.37 -6.48
CA CYS A 86 1.40 -15.21 -7.93
C CYS A 86 0.15 -14.61 -8.57
N LEU A 87 -1.04 -15.07 -8.15
CA LEU A 87 -2.29 -14.57 -8.71
C LEU A 87 -2.58 -13.11 -8.30
N VAL A 88 -2.34 -12.77 -7.04
CA VAL A 88 -2.42 -11.40 -6.52
C VAL A 88 -1.50 -10.48 -7.31
N LYS A 89 -0.24 -10.89 -7.47
CA LYS A 89 0.74 -10.10 -8.19
C LYS A 89 0.38 -9.93 -9.66
N LEU A 90 -0.02 -11.00 -10.33
CA LEU A 90 -0.46 -10.94 -11.73
C LEU A 90 -1.65 -9.99 -11.91
N ALA A 91 -2.63 -10.04 -11.03
CA ALA A 91 -3.77 -9.14 -11.04
C ALA A 91 -3.35 -7.67 -10.86
N HIS A 92 -2.45 -7.37 -9.91
CA HIS A 92 -1.92 -6.03 -9.71
C HIS A 92 -1.15 -5.51 -10.92
N ASP A 93 -0.28 -6.34 -11.51
CA ASP A 93 0.52 -5.95 -12.67
C ASP A 93 -0.39 -5.66 -13.90
N LEU A 94 -1.41 -6.48 -14.13
CA LEU A 94 -2.39 -6.26 -15.20
C LEU A 94 -3.26 -5.01 -14.97
N LEU A 95 -3.71 -4.77 -13.73
CA LEU A 95 -4.42 -3.54 -13.36
C LEU A 95 -3.55 -2.30 -13.57
N GLY A 96 -2.30 -2.34 -13.12
CA GLY A 96 -1.33 -1.26 -13.31
C GLY A 96 -0.98 -1.00 -14.77
N ALA A 97 -1.11 -2.03 -15.64
CA ALA A 97 -0.92 -1.91 -17.07
C ALA A 97 -2.13 -1.33 -17.80
N ALA A 98 -3.34 -1.48 -17.30
CA ALA A 98 -4.58 -1.10 -17.98
C ALA A 98 -4.58 0.34 -18.54
N PRO A 99 -4.07 1.36 -17.83
CA PRO A 99 -3.99 2.72 -18.38
C PRO A 99 -3.07 2.87 -19.59
N LYS A 100 -2.10 1.96 -19.76
CA LYS A 100 -1.11 1.97 -20.86
C LYS A 100 -1.56 1.15 -22.08
N VAL A 101 -2.56 0.29 -21.90
CA VAL A 101 -3.12 -0.53 -22.98
C VAL A 101 -3.91 0.36 -23.94
N PRO A 102 -3.84 0.11 -25.27
CA PRO A 102 -4.63 0.85 -26.24
C PRO A 102 -6.11 0.91 -25.87
N ALA A 103 -6.75 2.08 -26.07
CA ALA A 103 -8.11 2.34 -25.59
C ALA A 103 -9.13 1.29 -26.06
N GLY A 104 -9.02 0.78 -27.30
CA GLY A 104 -9.90 -0.25 -27.85
C GLY A 104 -9.78 -1.63 -27.16
N GLN A 105 -8.69 -1.87 -26.42
CA GLN A 105 -8.45 -3.14 -25.72
C GLN A 105 -8.67 -3.01 -24.19
N ARG A 106 -8.70 -1.78 -23.66
CA ARG A 106 -8.78 -1.54 -22.22
C ARG A 106 -10.06 -2.09 -21.61
N ALA A 107 -11.20 -1.77 -22.21
CA ALA A 107 -12.50 -2.24 -21.72
C ALA A 107 -12.59 -3.76 -21.68
N GLU A 108 -12.02 -4.45 -22.68
CA GLU A 108 -11.96 -5.91 -22.71
C GLU A 108 -11.03 -6.46 -21.62
N LEU A 109 -9.87 -5.83 -21.38
CA LEU A 109 -8.96 -6.20 -20.29
C LEU A 109 -9.64 -6.04 -18.94
N GLU A 110 -10.28 -4.92 -18.68
CA GLU A 110 -10.98 -4.65 -17.43
C GLU A 110 -12.12 -5.63 -17.20
N SER A 111 -12.90 -5.97 -18.25
CA SER A 111 -13.93 -7.02 -18.15
C SER A 111 -13.33 -8.39 -17.84
N LEU A 112 -12.25 -8.78 -18.52
CA LEU A 112 -11.54 -10.03 -18.27
C LEU A 112 -11.03 -10.12 -16.83
N LEU A 113 -10.44 -9.03 -16.32
CA LEU A 113 -9.96 -8.95 -14.94
C LEU A 113 -11.10 -9.11 -13.93
N TYR A 114 -12.22 -8.45 -14.15
CA TYR A 114 -13.36 -8.56 -13.26
C TYR A 114 -14.03 -9.94 -13.35
N ASP A 115 -14.28 -10.42 -14.55
CA ASP A 115 -15.13 -11.60 -14.76
C ASP A 115 -14.38 -12.92 -14.57
N GLU A 116 -13.06 -12.97 -14.83
CA GLU A 116 -12.28 -14.21 -14.78
C GLU A 116 -11.18 -14.22 -13.71
N TYR A 117 -10.49 -13.09 -13.43
CA TYR A 117 -9.41 -13.03 -12.43
C TYR A 117 -9.92 -12.81 -11.00
N ARG A 118 -10.99 -12.02 -10.85
CA ARG A 118 -11.57 -11.75 -9.55
C ARG A 118 -12.15 -12.98 -8.85
N PRO A 119 -12.94 -13.87 -9.50
CA PRO A 119 -13.56 -15.01 -8.83
C PRO A 119 -12.57 -15.91 -8.08
N PRO A 120 -11.47 -16.41 -8.66
CA PRO A 120 -10.52 -17.25 -7.93
C PRO A 120 -9.84 -16.54 -6.76
N LEU A 121 -9.65 -15.20 -6.82
CA LEU A 121 -9.14 -14.41 -5.68
C LEU A 121 -10.20 -14.28 -4.58
N VAL A 122 -11.47 -14.08 -4.93
CA VAL A 122 -12.59 -14.07 -3.99
C VAL A 122 -12.72 -15.42 -3.28
N ASP A 123 -12.56 -16.55 -3.98
CA ASP A 123 -12.61 -17.88 -3.38
C ASP A 123 -11.48 -18.09 -2.37
N ARG A 124 -10.28 -17.58 -2.67
CA ARG A 124 -9.15 -17.62 -1.73
C ARG A 124 -9.38 -16.70 -0.54
N LEU A 125 -9.96 -15.52 -0.77
CA LEU A 125 -10.29 -14.58 0.29
C LEU A 125 -11.29 -15.14 1.32
N ARG A 126 -12.20 -16.04 0.90
CA ARG A 126 -13.11 -16.72 1.83
C ARG A 126 -12.38 -17.56 2.88
N ASN A 127 -11.21 -18.06 2.54
CA ASN A 127 -10.39 -18.93 3.39
C ASN A 127 -9.23 -18.19 4.09
N ASP A 128 -8.83 -17.02 3.58
CA ASP A 128 -7.72 -16.22 4.11
C ASP A 128 -8.08 -14.72 4.15
N MET A 129 -8.71 -14.31 5.23
CA MET A 129 -9.05 -12.91 5.47
C MET A 129 -7.92 -12.11 6.13
N GLY A 130 -6.79 -12.74 6.44
CA GLY A 130 -5.65 -12.07 7.07
C GLY A 130 -4.71 -11.36 6.10
N SER A 131 -4.71 -11.76 4.83
CA SER A 131 -3.80 -11.20 3.82
C SER A 131 -4.32 -9.87 3.26
N LEU A 132 -3.68 -8.76 3.64
CA LEU A 132 -4.01 -7.43 3.09
C LEU A 132 -3.77 -7.37 1.58
N GLU A 133 -2.72 -8.02 1.06
CA GLU A 133 -2.44 -8.06 -0.37
C GLU A 133 -3.54 -8.73 -1.16
N LEU A 134 -4.08 -9.84 -0.65
CA LEU A 134 -5.21 -10.53 -1.28
C LEU A 134 -6.48 -9.67 -1.22
N ILE A 135 -6.76 -9.05 -0.08
CA ILE A 135 -7.88 -8.12 0.09
C ILE A 135 -7.76 -6.98 -0.93
N ASP A 136 -6.61 -6.32 -1.01
CA ASP A 136 -6.37 -5.18 -1.90
C ASP A 136 -6.53 -5.57 -3.38
N ALA A 137 -6.08 -6.75 -3.77
CA ALA A 137 -6.29 -7.26 -5.13
C ALA A 137 -7.79 -7.44 -5.45
N VAL A 138 -8.55 -8.04 -4.52
CA VAL A 138 -10.01 -8.21 -4.69
C VAL A 138 -10.73 -6.87 -4.70
N VAL A 139 -10.37 -5.94 -3.82
CA VAL A 139 -10.90 -4.56 -3.80
C VAL A 139 -10.65 -3.87 -5.13
N ALA A 140 -9.42 -3.88 -5.62
CA ALA A 140 -9.06 -3.20 -6.86
C ALA A 140 -9.79 -3.79 -8.08
N LEU A 141 -9.92 -5.12 -8.16
CA LEU A 141 -10.70 -5.77 -9.22
C LEU A 141 -12.21 -5.49 -9.09
N THR A 142 -12.71 -5.44 -7.87
CA THR A 142 -14.14 -5.13 -7.63
C THR A 142 -14.46 -3.69 -8.03
N ALA A 143 -13.53 -2.76 -7.80
CA ALA A 143 -13.68 -1.34 -8.14
C ALA A 143 -13.86 -1.09 -9.63
N LEU A 144 -13.44 -2.01 -10.51
CA LEU A 144 -13.66 -1.90 -11.96
C LEU A 144 -15.15 -1.79 -12.36
N LYS A 145 -16.03 -2.41 -11.58
CA LYS A 145 -17.50 -2.34 -11.81
C LYS A 145 -18.27 -1.73 -10.63
N ASN A 146 -17.68 -1.69 -9.45
CA ASN A 146 -18.27 -1.10 -8.25
C ASN A 146 -17.21 -0.27 -7.49
N PRO A 147 -17.01 0.99 -7.86
CA PRO A 147 -15.97 1.84 -7.29
C PRO A 147 -16.15 2.14 -5.79
N ASN A 148 -17.36 1.91 -5.26
CA ASN A 148 -17.67 2.13 -3.84
C ASN A 148 -17.46 0.88 -2.98
N ALA A 149 -17.18 -0.28 -3.58
CA ALA A 149 -16.86 -1.48 -2.83
C ALA A 149 -15.40 -1.47 -2.37
N GLY A 150 -15.16 -1.72 -1.10
CA GLY A 150 -13.82 -1.85 -0.58
C GLY A 150 -13.60 -1.17 0.77
N TRP A 151 -12.37 -0.70 0.96
CA TRP A 151 -11.99 0.00 2.17
C TRP A 151 -12.79 1.30 2.33
N GLN A 152 -13.32 1.50 3.51
CA GLN A 152 -14.04 2.69 3.90
C GLN A 152 -13.21 3.47 4.92
N GLU A 153 -13.00 4.73 4.69
CA GLU A 153 -12.41 5.63 5.67
C GLU A 153 -13.30 5.69 6.91
N LEU A 154 -12.68 5.54 8.08
CA LEU A 154 -13.41 5.53 9.35
C LEU A 154 -13.51 6.93 9.95
N GLY A 155 -14.75 7.27 10.34
CA GLY A 155 -15.13 8.54 10.94
C GLY A 155 -16.18 9.27 10.12
N LYS A 156 -16.88 10.22 10.75
CA LYS A 156 -17.91 11.06 10.10
C LYS A 156 -17.28 12.13 9.20
N GLU A 157 -16.10 12.59 9.58
CA GLU A 157 -15.32 13.57 8.82
C GLU A 157 -14.26 12.86 7.99
N ARG A 158 -14.04 13.35 6.78
CA ARG A 158 -12.93 12.90 5.95
C ARG A 158 -11.62 13.17 6.67
N TYR A 159 -10.64 12.24 6.57
CA TYR A 159 -9.33 12.39 7.22
C TYR A 159 -8.65 13.70 6.82
N ALA A 160 -8.78 14.14 5.56
CA ALA A 160 -8.21 15.38 5.05
C ALA A 160 -8.80 16.65 5.69
N ASP A 161 -9.99 16.56 6.27
CA ASP A 161 -10.68 17.68 6.95
C ASP A 161 -10.50 17.63 8.46
N ARG A 162 -9.97 16.54 8.98
CA ARG A 162 -9.80 16.27 10.40
C ARG A 162 -8.76 17.20 11.02
N ILE A 163 -9.09 17.78 12.16
CA ILE A 163 -8.17 18.63 12.91
C ILE A 163 -7.37 17.78 13.88
N TRP A 164 -6.06 17.91 13.77
CA TRP A 164 -5.12 17.35 14.72
C TRP A 164 -4.74 18.38 15.77
N ARG A 165 -4.61 17.94 17.03
CA ARG A 165 -3.86 18.66 18.03
C ARG A 165 -2.44 18.14 18.02
N TYR A 166 -1.44 19.03 18.05
CA TYR A 166 -0.05 18.62 17.98
C TYR A 166 0.85 19.48 18.85
N THR A 167 1.93 18.89 19.31
CA THR A 167 3.05 19.57 19.97
C THR A 167 4.35 19.01 19.42
N THR A 168 5.42 19.78 19.50
CA THR A 168 6.73 19.40 19.04
C THR A 168 7.72 19.36 20.19
N LEU A 169 8.79 18.59 20.06
CA LEU A 169 9.81 18.48 21.08
C LEU A 169 11.17 18.15 20.47
N GLU A 170 12.22 18.67 21.13
CA GLU A 170 13.59 18.25 20.91
C GLU A 170 13.96 17.15 21.89
N PRO A 171 14.57 16.03 21.43
CA PRO A 171 15.09 15.01 22.33
C PRO A 171 16.24 15.56 23.15
N LYS A 172 16.34 15.13 24.41
CA LYS A 172 17.39 15.54 25.33
C LYS A 172 18.24 14.35 25.74
N GLY A 173 19.52 14.60 26.08
CA GLY A 173 20.42 13.61 26.62
C GLY A 173 21.11 12.72 25.57
N GLU A 174 21.59 11.57 26.03
CA GLU A 174 22.33 10.62 25.19
C GLU A 174 21.49 9.97 24.09
N ASP A 175 20.17 9.98 24.22
CA ASP A 175 19.21 9.50 23.24
C ASP A 175 19.38 10.18 21.87
N VAL A 176 19.96 11.37 21.85
CA VAL A 176 20.24 12.17 20.64
C VAL A 176 21.31 11.55 19.74
N LEU A 177 22.19 10.71 20.27
CA LEU A 177 23.40 10.24 19.62
C LEU A 177 23.24 8.94 18.81
N HIS A 178 22.16 8.20 19.00
CA HIS A 178 21.98 6.86 18.44
C HIS A 178 21.03 6.83 17.23
N HIS A 179 21.47 7.30 16.08
CA HIS A 179 20.67 7.28 14.85
C HIS A 179 20.73 5.95 14.07
N ARG A 180 21.74 5.09 14.29
CA ARG A 180 21.86 3.82 13.57
C ARG A 180 20.70 2.88 13.88
N GLU A 181 20.12 2.29 12.85
CA GLU A 181 19.01 1.33 12.95
C GLU A 181 17.77 1.88 13.69
N GLY A 182 17.55 3.18 13.61
CA GLY A 182 16.43 3.84 14.26
C GLY A 182 16.54 3.87 15.81
N LYS A 183 17.70 3.61 16.39
CA LYS A 183 17.90 3.64 17.85
C LYS A 183 17.53 4.98 18.44
N ARG A 184 17.89 6.08 17.77
CA ARG A 184 17.55 7.43 18.17
C ARG A 184 16.04 7.60 18.32
N PHE A 185 15.26 7.15 17.35
CA PHE A 185 13.80 7.23 17.40
C PHE A 185 13.22 6.41 18.56
N ARG A 186 13.78 5.24 18.86
CA ARG A 186 13.30 4.36 19.92
C ARG A 186 13.60 4.88 21.33
N ASN A 187 14.74 5.52 21.49
CA ASN A 187 15.29 5.85 22.82
C ASN A 187 14.92 7.26 23.28
N ILE A 188 14.05 7.97 22.55
CA ILE A 188 13.60 9.30 22.99
C ILE A 188 12.91 9.23 24.35
N THR A 189 13.38 10.02 25.29
CA THR A 189 12.75 10.22 26.59
C THR A 189 11.81 11.41 26.51
N LEU A 190 10.52 11.15 26.72
CA LEU A 190 9.52 12.22 26.74
C LEU A 190 9.59 13.00 28.04
N PRO A 191 9.37 14.33 28.01
CA PRO A 191 9.16 15.13 29.20
C PRO A 191 8.03 14.57 30.09
N ALA A 192 8.13 14.78 31.39
CA ALA A 192 7.18 14.21 32.36
C ALA A 192 5.73 14.64 32.11
N GLU A 193 5.50 15.85 31.65
CA GLU A 193 4.20 16.42 31.29
C GLU A 193 3.56 15.75 30.07
N LEU A 194 4.35 15.06 29.25
CA LEU A 194 3.87 14.29 28.10
C LEU A 194 3.67 12.78 28.41
N LYS A 195 3.84 12.39 29.69
CA LYS A 195 3.58 11.01 30.07
C LYS A 195 2.11 10.65 29.84
N GLY A 196 1.87 9.52 29.15
CA GLY A 196 0.50 9.09 28.80
C GLY A 196 -0.14 9.87 27.66
N TRP A 197 0.63 10.61 26.90
CA TRP A 197 0.13 11.44 25.78
C TRP A 197 -0.68 10.67 24.73
N SER A 198 -0.48 9.37 24.60
CA SER A 198 -1.23 8.52 23.65
C SER A 198 -2.57 8.01 24.22
N GLU A 199 -2.81 8.19 25.53
CA GLU A 199 -4.02 7.70 26.19
C GLU A 199 -5.24 8.57 25.88
N PRO A 200 -6.44 8.00 25.78
CA PRO A 200 -7.67 8.75 25.49
C PRO A 200 -7.95 9.92 26.44
N GLY A 201 -7.60 9.75 27.72
CA GLY A 201 -7.85 10.76 28.76
C GLY A 201 -6.78 11.85 28.89
N PHE A 202 -5.76 11.87 28.06
CA PHE A 202 -4.72 12.89 28.12
C PHE A 202 -5.25 14.27 27.74
N ASP A 203 -4.91 15.29 28.54
CA ASP A 203 -5.28 16.68 28.24
C ASP A 203 -4.31 17.31 27.24
N ASP A 204 -4.77 17.41 26.02
CA ASP A 204 -4.08 18.07 24.90
C ASP A 204 -4.65 19.46 24.57
N SER A 205 -5.43 20.05 25.48
CA SER A 205 -6.12 21.33 25.24
C SER A 205 -5.18 22.48 24.89
N GLY A 206 -3.98 22.48 25.47
CA GLY A 206 -2.92 23.46 25.20
C GLY A 206 -2.12 23.23 23.91
N TRP A 207 -2.37 22.14 23.18
CA TRP A 207 -1.62 21.85 21.96
C TRP A 207 -2.07 22.72 20.78
N LYS A 208 -1.16 22.93 19.85
CA LYS A 208 -1.47 23.59 18.56
C LYS A 208 -2.49 22.77 17.77
N LYS A 209 -3.19 23.42 16.85
CA LYS A 209 -4.15 22.77 15.96
C LYS A 209 -3.73 22.92 14.51
N GLY A 210 -3.92 21.86 13.72
CA GLY A 210 -3.63 21.87 12.29
C GLY A 210 -4.23 20.70 11.57
N LYS A 211 -4.24 20.77 10.25
CA LYS A 211 -4.59 19.64 9.37
C LYS A 211 -3.34 18.87 9.00
N ALA A 212 -3.47 17.57 8.80
CA ALA A 212 -2.41 16.76 8.21
C ALA A 212 -2.44 16.89 6.65
N PRO A 213 -1.32 16.63 5.94
CA PRO A 213 -0.02 16.22 6.48
C PRO A 213 0.66 17.31 7.30
N ILE A 214 1.20 16.92 8.48
CA ILE A 214 2.06 17.80 9.28
C ILE A 214 3.51 17.51 8.86
N GLY A 215 4.28 18.56 8.53
CA GLY A 215 5.61 18.34 8.00
C GLY A 215 6.57 19.51 8.07
N VAL A 216 7.85 19.21 7.87
CA VAL A 216 8.96 20.16 7.84
C VAL A 216 9.95 19.78 6.74
N GLY A 217 10.53 20.82 6.14
CA GLY A 217 11.50 20.66 5.06
C GLY A 217 10.93 20.08 3.78
N LEU A 218 11.79 19.97 2.79
CA LEU A 218 11.52 19.33 1.51
C LEU A 218 12.65 18.36 1.23
N TYR A 219 12.34 17.11 1.02
CA TYR A 219 13.31 16.12 0.56
C TYR A 219 13.57 16.35 -0.93
N GLY A 220 14.71 16.96 -1.28
CA GLY A 220 15.13 17.18 -2.68
C GLY A 220 13.99 17.66 -3.61
N ASP A 221 14.27 18.48 -4.51
CA ASP A 221 13.39 19.36 -5.30
C ASP A 221 12.12 18.78 -5.95
N SER A 222 11.78 17.53 -5.85
CA SER A 222 10.72 17.02 -6.71
C SER A 222 9.85 15.87 -6.21
N ASN A 223 10.14 15.28 -5.07
CA ASN A 223 9.54 13.97 -4.72
C ASN A 223 8.53 14.01 -3.58
N LEU A 224 8.17 15.15 -3.03
CA LEU A 224 7.02 15.24 -2.13
C LEU A 224 5.74 15.32 -2.96
N HIS A 225 5.07 14.19 -3.11
CA HIS A 225 3.79 14.11 -3.79
C HIS A 225 2.67 14.81 -3.01
N PHE A 226 2.89 15.13 -1.74
CA PHE A 226 1.91 15.72 -0.84
C PHE A 226 2.45 17.01 -0.23
N LYS A 227 1.66 18.07 -0.34
CA LYS A 227 1.93 19.32 0.35
C LYS A 227 1.68 19.15 1.84
N ASN A 228 2.60 19.68 2.69
CA ASN A 228 2.32 19.86 4.09
C ASN A 228 1.16 20.86 4.27
N ALA A 229 0.13 20.48 4.99
CA ALA A 229 -0.98 21.37 5.32
C ALA A 229 -0.68 22.20 6.57
N THR A 230 0.16 21.66 7.48
CA THR A 230 0.56 22.32 8.70
C THR A 230 2.07 22.20 8.89
N PRO A 231 2.77 23.31 9.21
CA PRO A 231 4.19 23.25 9.50
C PRO A 231 4.45 22.53 10.82
N TRP A 232 5.41 21.59 10.78
CA TRP A 232 5.90 20.90 11.97
C TRP A 232 6.69 21.85 12.88
N GLY A 233 7.60 22.64 12.32
CA GLY A 233 8.51 23.53 13.04
C GLY A 233 9.94 23.00 13.06
N ASP A 234 10.76 23.57 13.96
CA ASP A 234 12.21 23.30 14.00
C ASP A 234 12.57 22.13 14.93
N ASP A 235 11.65 21.71 15.80
CA ASP A 235 11.86 20.58 16.71
C ASP A 235 11.91 19.25 15.94
N GLU A 236 12.67 18.31 16.45
CA GLU A 236 12.94 17.05 15.75
C GLU A 236 11.78 16.05 15.75
N PHE A 237 10.92 16.12 16.77
CA PHE A 237 9.80 15.21 16.95
C PHE A 237 8.48 15.96 17.04
N VAL A 238 7.43 15.32 16.53
CA VAL A 238 6.04 15.77 16.71
C VAL A 238 5.22 14.67 17.37
N LEU A 239 4.39 15.07 18.32
CA LEU A 239 3.28 14.30 18.87
C LEU A 239 1.99 14.89 18.33
N MET A 240 1.10 14.08 17.79
CA MET A 240 -0.16 14.54 17.26
C MET A 240 -1.30 13.60 17.65
N ARG A 241 -2.48 14.18 17.88
CA ARG A 241 -3.67 13.47 18.37
C ARG A 241 -4.90 13.99 17.65
N THR A 242 -5.82 13.08 17.37
CA THR A 242 -7.14 13.42 16.87
C THR A 242 -8.16 12.40 17.34
N THR A 243 -9.45 12.70 17.14
CA THR A 243 -10.55 11.78 17.40
C THR A 243 -11.39 11.58 16.14
N PHE A 244 -12.09 10.45 16.09
CA PHE A 244 -13.10 10.17 15.08
C PHE A 244 -14.25 9.36 15.69
N GLU A 245 -15.44 9.59 15.16
CA GLU A 245 -16.67 8.96 15.67
C GLU A 245 -17.09 7.78 14.81
N LEU A 246 -17.47 6.67 15.45
CA LEU A 246 -18.02 5.50 14.80
C LEU A 246 -19.43 5.17 15.31
N ASP A 247 -20.35 4.98 14.39
CA ASP A 247 -21.69 4.48 14.71
C ASP A 247 -21.73 2.97 14.91
N SER A 248 -20.75 2.24 14.33
CA SER A 248 -20.62 0.79 14.40
C SER A 248 -19.15 0.37 14.30
N THR A 249 -18.81 -0.76 14.90
CA THR A 249 -17.50 -1.43 14.80
C THR A 249 -17.59 -2.72 13.96
N ASP A 250 -18.66 -2.90 13.20
CA ASP A 250 -18.91 -4.08 12.37
C ASP A 250 -18.02 -4.07 11.11
N PHE A 251 -16.72 -4.32 11.32
CA PHE A 251 -15.73 -4.49 10.28
C PHE A 251 -15.06 -5.86 10.40
N ASP A 252 -14.81 -6.50 9.26
CA ASP A 252 -14.05 -7.75 9.24
C ASP A 252 -12.54 -7.50 9.33
N ASN A 253 -12.07 -6.47 8.64
CA ASN A 253 -10.68 -6.03 8.65
C ASN A 253 -10.59 -4.52 8.90
N VAL A 254 -9.52 -4.13 9.58
CA VAL A 254 -9.15 -2.73 9.83
C VAL A 254 -7.68 -2.54 9.44
N ARG A 255 -7.37 -1.42 8.84
CA ARG A 255 -6.00 -1.02 8.55
C ARG A 255 -5.75 0.45 8.86
N VAL A 256 -4.50 0.78 9.11
CA VAL A 256 -4.04 2.16 9.23
C VAL A 256 -3.26 2.53 7.97
N ARG A 257 -3.61 3.63 7.36
CA ARG A 257 -2.88 4.23 6.24
C ARG A 257 -1.96 5.30 6.78
N VAL A 258 -0.74 5.30 6.29
CA VAL A 258 0.30 6.22 6.77
C VAL A 258 1.02 6.84 5.59
N LEU A 259 1.10 8.15 5.59
CA LEU A 259 2.05 8.92 4.80
C LEU A 259 3.18 9.31 5.75
N ASN A 260 4.40 8.87 5.47
CA ASN A 260 5.54 9.20 6.32
C ASN A 260 6.82 9.38 5.51
N ASN A 261 7.77 10.06 6.13
CA ASN A 261 9.11 10.23 5.57
C ASN A 261 10.18 9.75 6.55
N GLN A 262 9.89 9.78 7.86
CA GLN A 262 10.77 9.34 8.93
C GLN A 262 10.06 8.30 9.81
N GLY A 263 10.65 7.95 10.96
CA GLY A 263 10.08 7.02 11.91
C GLY A 263 8.78 7.51 12.54
N TYR A 264 7.94 6.57 12.95
CA TYR A 264 6.68 6.87 13.65
C TYR A 264 6.23 5.74 14.56
N ASP A 265 5.46 6.11 15.61
CA ASP A 265 4.61 5.21 16.40
C ASP A 265 3.16 5.61 16.19
N ILE A 266 2.27 4.64 16.11
CA ILE A 266 0.82 4.85 16.00
C ILE A 266 0.12 4.15 17.16
N TYR A 267 -0.84 4.85 17.76
CA TYR A 267 -1.68 4.35 18.84
C TYR A 267 -3.15 4.57 18.48
N LEU A 268 -3.96 3.54 18.73
CA LEU A 268 -5.41 3.60 18.61
C LEU A 268 -6.01 3.29 19.98
N ASN A 269 -6.77 4.23 20.56
CA ASN A 269 -7.37 4.14 21.87
C ASN A 269 -6.37 3.78 22.99
N GLY A 270 -5.16 4.35 22.94
CA GLY A 270 -4.06 4.10 23.88
C GLY A 270 -3.20 2.87 23.55
N SER A 271 -3.71 1.94 22.77
CA SER A 271 -2.97 0.74 22.37
C SER A 271 -2.04 1.01 21.19
N LYS A 272 -0.78 0.61 21.32
CA LYS A 272 0.19 0.75 20.22
C LYS A 272 -0.16 -0.21 19.07
N VAL A 273 -0.39 0.34 17.90
CA VAL A 273 -0.68 -0.42 16.66
C VAL A 273 0.60 -0.78 15.93
N TYR A 274 1.52 0.19 15.76
CA TYR A 274 2.70 -0.01 14.95
C TYR A 274 3.84 0.91 15.35
N THR A 275 5.08 0.46 15.10
CA THR A 275 6.31 1.25 15.17
C THR A 275 7.09 1.07 13.88
N TYR A 276 7.41 2.16 13.21
CA TYR A 276 8.32 2.22 12.08
C TYR A 276 9.57 3.01 12.48
N ILE A 277 10.76 2.47 12.21
CA ILE A 277 12.01 3.03 12.72
C ILE A 277 12.98 3.43 11.61
N TRP A 278 12.48 3.51 10.40
CA TRP A 278 13.30 3.81 9.23
C TRP A 278 12.77 5.04 8.49
N TRP A 279 13.43 5.44 7.46
CA TRP A 279 13.05 6.56 6.61
C TRP A 279 12.55 6.10 5.25
N CYS A 280 11.80 6.97 4.56
CA CYS A 280 11.24 6.71 3.25
C CYS A 280 11.62 7.85 2.29
N TYR A 281 12.17 7.53 1.14
CA TYR A 281 12.55 8.53 0.14
C TYR A 281 11.37 9.19 -0.56
N THR A 282 10.32 8.43 -0.78
CA THR A 282 9.12 8.84 -1.49
C THR A 282 7.91 8.64 -0.59
N PRO A 283 7.55 9.68 0.20
CA PRO A 283 6.34 9.62 1.00
C PRO A 283 5.13 9.32 0.13
N GLU A 284 4.44 8.26 0.47
CA GLU A 284 3.17 7.87 -0.15
C GLU A 284 2.32 7.12 0.87
N TYR A 285 1.00 7.16 0.71
CA TYR A 285 0.16 6.27 1.49
C TYR A 285 0.39 4.84 1.01
N GLY A 286 1.18 4.10 1.75
CA GLY A 286 1.48 2.70 1.46
C GLY A 286 0.24 1.80 1.47
N LYS A 287 0.44 0.49 1.35
CA LYS A 287 -0.64 -0.52 1.34
C LYS A 287 -1.51 -0.52 2.60
N GLY A 288 -1.02 0.07 3.67
CA GLY A 288 -1.65 0.08 4.97
C GLY A 288 -1.07 -1.00 5.89
N LEU A 289 -1.29 -0.79 7.18
CA LEU A 289 -0.82 -1.64 8.26
C LEU A 289 -2.04 -2.32 8.88
N ALA A 290 -2.03 -3.65 8.98
CA ALA A 290 -3.11 -4.38 9.64
C ALA A 290 -3.27 -3.87 11.09
N CYS A 291 -4.51 -3.64 11.49
CA CYS A 291 -4.86 -3.19 12.82
C CYS A 291 -5.88 -4.16 13.44
N ASP A 292 -5.71 -4.46 14.72
CA ASP A 292 -6.71 -5.25 15.43
C ASP A 292 -8.03 -4.46 15.52
N LYS A 293 -9.06 -5.01 14.88
CA LYS A 293 -10.41 -4.41 14.85
C LYS A 293 -11.03 -4.27 16.24
N ASN A 294 -10.61 -5.09 17.21
CA ASN A 294 -11.11 -5.03 18.58
C ASN A 294 -10.63 -3.79 19.33
N LEU A 295 -9.67 -3.06 18.80
CA LEU A 295 -9.27 -1.74 19.31
C LEU A 295 -10.30 -0.66 19.03
N LEU A 296 -11.17 -0.84 18.02
CA LEU A 296 -12.22 0.13 17.70
C LEU A 296 -13.35 0.09 18.74
N LYS A 297 -13.94 1.27 18.98
CA LYS A 297 -15.09 1.45 19.87
C LYS A 297 -16.22 2.14 19.14
N LYS A 298 -17.45 1.80 19.49
CA LYS A 298 -18.61 2.62 19.10
C LYS A 298 -18.51 3.96 19.86
N GLY A 299 -18.78 5.06 19.17
CA GLY A 299 -18.56 6.42 19.69
C GLY A 299 -17.14 6.89 19.37
N THR A 300 -16.58 7.67 20.28
CA THR A 300 -15.30 8.36 20.11
C THR A 300 -14.12 7.39 20.15
N ASN A 301 -13.29 7.44 19.09
CA ASN A 301 -12.01 6.76 19.00
C ASN A 301 -10.88 7.80 18.99
N HIS A 302 -9.77 7.47 19.62
CA HIS A 302 -8.60 8.33 19.73
C HIS A 302 -7.45 7.76 18.89
N LEU A 303 -6.93 8.56 17.98
CA LEU A 303 -5.75 8.26 17.18
C LEU A 303 -4.61 9.16 17.62
N ALA A 304 -3.49 8.57 18.02
CA ALA A 304 -2.31 9.32 18.46
C ALA A 304 -1.07 8.84 17.68
N VAL A 305 -0.22 9.77 17.29
CA VAL A 305 0.95 9.50 16.48
C VAL A 305 2.15 10.28 17.03
N ARG A 306 3.26 9.60 17.22
CA ARG A 306 4.58 10.20 17.36
C ARG A 306 5.31 10.02 16.04
N ALA A 307 5.83 11.10 15.46
CA ALA A 307 6.71 11.02 14.31
C ALA A 307 7.98 11.83 14.56
N GLY A 308 9.06 11.48 13.89
CA GLY A 308 10.29 12.21 14.07
C GLY A 308 11.47 11.61 13.35
N SER A 309 12.58 12.36 13.38
CA SER A 309 13.79 11.99 12.69
C SER A 309 14.43 10.73 13.28
N VAL A 310 14.84 9.84 12.41
CA VAL A 310 15.73 8.70 12.71
C VAL A 310 17.20 9.07 12.52
N TYR A 311 17.45 10.27 11.95
CA TYR A 311 18.76 10.84 11.68
C TYR A 311 19.03 12.08 12.54
N PRO A 312 20.30 12.57 12.56
CA PRO A 312 20.65 13.82 13.22
C PRO A 312 19.86 15.04 12.69
N LYS A 313 19.80 16.09 13.50
CA LYS A 313 19.02 17.31 13.26
C LYS A 313 19.35 18.05 11.95
N ASP A 314 20.57 17.92 11.45
CA ASP A 314 21.00 18.51 10.18
C ASP A 314 20.27 17.92 8.95
N VAL A 315 19.57 16.80 9.13
CA VAL A 315 18.71 16.18 8.12
C VAL A 315 17.23 16.30 8.54
N HIS A 316 16.84 17.49 9.00
CA HIS A 316 15.49 17.72 9.52
C HIS A 316 14.45 17.83 8.41
N VAL A 317 13.96 16.69 7.99
CA VAL A 317 12.85 16.55 7.04
C VAL A 317 11.84 15.58 7.63
N GLY A 318 10.60 15.96 7.66
CA GLY A 318 9.55 15.09 8.18
C GLY A 318 8.19 15.37 7.54
N GLN A 319 7.43 14.33 7.30
CA GLN A 319 6.04 14.44 6.89
C GLN A 319 5.28 13.28 7.49
N ILE A 320 4.11 13.55 8.05
CA ILE A 320 3.25 12.53 8.64
C ILE A 320 1.77 12.86 8.43
N ASP A 321 1.03 11.86 7.98
CA ASP A 321 -0.42 11.81 8.02
C ASP A 321 -0.87 10.39 8.27
N VAL A 322 -1.96 10.22 9.00
CA VAL A 322 -2.47 8.91 9.41
C VAL A 322 -3.99 8.91 9.41
N TYR A 323 -4.58 7.86 8.84
CA TYR A 323 -6.00 7.60 8.96
C TYR A 323 -6.31 6.10 9.03
N VAL A 324 -7.52 5.78 9.43
CA VAL A 324 -7.96 4.40 9.65
C VAL A 324 -9.03 4.05 8.63
N GLU A 325 -8.94 2.86 8.08
CA GLU A 325 -9.92 2.29 7.15
C GLU A 325 -10.46 0.97 7.69
N GLY A 326 -11.73 0.74 7.46
CA GLY A 326 -12.43 -0.52 7.75
C GLY A 326 -12.98 -1.16 6.48
N LEU A 327 -13.07 -2.48 6.50
CA LEU A 327 -13.61 -3.28 5.40
C LEU A 327 -14.63 -4.27 5.94
N ARG A 328 -15.77 -4.35 5.26
CA ARG A 328 -16.75 -5.42 5.46
C ARG A 328 -16.64 -6.45 4.33
N LYS A 329 -16.40 -7.68 4.69
CA LYS A 329 -16.25 -8.80 3.74
C LYS A 329 -17.46 -8.94 2.82
N LYS A 330 -18.66 -8.75 3.35
CA LYS A 330 -19.90 -8.82 2.57
C LYS A 330 -19.90 -7.84 1.39
N ASP A 331 -19.34 -6.65 1.56
CA ASP A 331 -19.34 -5.62 0.52
C ASP A 331 -18.48 -6.05 -0.69
N LEU A 332 -17.46 -6.89 -0.47
CA LEU A 332 -16.65 -7.48 -1.53
C LEU A 332 -17.29 -8.73 -2.14
N LEU A 333 -17.85 -9.61 -1.30
CA LEU A 333 -18.37 -10.90 -1.76
C LEU A 333 -19.68 -10.75 -2.53
N ASP A 334 -20.53 -9.81 -2.13
CA ASP A 334 -21.85 -9.56 -2.74
C ASP A 334 -21.77 -8.60 -3.95
N ALA A 335 -20.69 -7.86 -4.10
CA ALA A 335 -20.50 -6.95 -5.23
C ALA A 335 -20.54 -7.61 -6.63
N GLY A 336 -20.52 -8.93 -6.71
CA GLY A 336 -20.65 -9.71 -7.97
C GLY A 336 -22.00 -10.41 -8.15
N LYS A 337 -22.87 -10.38 -7.16
CA LYS A 337 -24.22 -10.89 -7.31
C LYS A 337 -25.06 -9.79 -7.96
N ARG A 338 -25.52 -10.02 -9.20
CA ARG A 338 -26.54 -9.15 -9.80
C ARG A 338 -27.79 -9.22 -8.93
N PRO A 339 -28.50 -8.09 -8.71
CA PRO A 339 -29.81 -8.12 -8.08
C PRO A 339 -30.77 -8.97 -8.88
#